data_43b748079a68f6d446ff4beb08f009d2
#
_entry.id   43b748079a68f6d446ff4beb08f009d2
#
_cell.length_a   1.000
_cell.length_b   1.000
_cell.length_c   1.000
_cell.angle_alpha   90.00
_cell.angle_beta   90.00
_cell.angle_gamma   90.00
#
_symmetry.space_group_name_H-M   'P 1'
#
loop_
_entity.id
_entity.type
_entity.pdbx_description
1 polymer ?
#
loop_
_entity_poly.entity_id
_entity_poly.type
_entity_poly.pdbx_seq_one_letter_code
_entity_poly.pdbx_strand_id
1 'polypeptide(L)'
;EGKLFIWGKTRITSKIDVKYVPANMGKIVSLVAGYDHILALNDQGKLFAWGNDRQGQAQIPSEVKQLDGIREIKAGHQSSVVLSEDGTSIFFGNSMNNDYNAFHPYQGQLAQVELTSDAVLGRTKDGKAVYLGSMKNGYSKIPENMGNVTDIAATSSTMAAVNDQGKVFVWGNISQKWKENQVPKTKSKIVAIHGGKNHYTAVTEDGEVVAWGANQYHQAAVPKSLQGTKVSAVYTGF
;
A
#
# COMPACT_ATOMS: atom_id res chain seq x y z
N GLU A 1 16.74 17.05 -7.27
CA GLU A 1 16.31 16.44 -8.49
C GLU A 1 16.54 14.92 -8.43
N GLY A 2 15.63 14.22 -7.72
CA GLY A 2 15.69 12.76 -7.56
C GLY A 2 16.74 12.24 -6.55
N LYS A 3 17.32 13.09 -5.72
CA LYS A 3 18.21 12.66 -4.64
C LYS A 3 17.37 12.14 -3.46
N LEU A 4 17.77 11.00 -2.92
CA LEU A 4 17.14 10.37 -1.77
C LEU A 4 17.88 10.77 -0.48
N PHE A 5 17.12 11.16 0.52
CA PHE A 5 17.59 11.43 1.88
C PHE A 5 16.84 10.53 2.85
N ILE A 6 17.56 9.84 3.73
CA ILE A 6 17.01 8.97 4.76
C ILE A 6 17.51 9.45 6.12
N TRP A 7 16.60 9.66 7.05
CA TRP A 7 16.91 10.11 8.41
C TRP A 7 16.04 9.38 9.46
N GLY A 8 16.38 9.53 10.71
CA GLY A 8 15.70 8.88 11.82
C GLY A 8 16.36 7.56 12.23
N LYS A 9 15.57 6.64 12.77
CA LYS A 9 16.05 5.30 13.16
C LYS A 9 16.11 4.40 11.93
N THR A 10 17.25 4.33 11.29
CA THR A 10 17.46 3.59 10.03
C THR A 10 18.02 2.18 10.24
N ARG A 11 18.69 1.94 11.38
CA ARG A 11 19.31 0.65 11.69
C ARG A 11 18.26 -0.35 12.18
N ILE A 12 18.11 -1.45 11.46
CA ILE A 12 17.21 -2.57 11.75
C ILE A 12 17.93 -3.61 12.64
N THR A 13 19.16 -3.97 12.25
CA THR A 13 20.05 -4.87 13.00
C THR A 13 21.49 -4.36 12.91
N SER A 14 22.44 -5.05 13.56
CA SER A 14 23.87 -4.72 13.43
C SER A 14 24.39 -4.79 11.99
N LYS A 15 23.70 -5.53 11.11
CA LYS A 15 24.10 -5.74 9.70
C LYS A 15 23.17 -5.10 8.69
N ILE A 16 21.98 -4.66 9.09
CA ILE A 16 20.96 -4.10 8.20
C ILE A 16 20.66 -2.66 8.61
N ASP A 17 20.93 -1.74 7.72
CA ASP A 17 20.64 -0.33 7.89
C ASP A 17 20.15 0.25 6.55
N VAL A 18 18.92 0.71 6.52
CA VAL A 18 18.29 1.21 5.28
C VAL A 18 18.91 2.52 4.75
N LYS A 19 19.76 3.19 5.54
CA LYS A 19 20.52 4.37 5.06
C LYS A 19 21.58 4.03 4.01
N TYR A 20 21.99 2.76 3.91
CA TYR A 20 22.94 2.33 2.88
C TYR A 20 22.22 2.12 1.56
N VAL A 21 21.99 3.23 0.90
CA VAL A 21 21.29 3.33 -0.38
C VAL A 21 22.14 2.70 -1.49
N PRO A 22 21.56 1.91 -2.40
CA PRO A 22 22.29 1.40 -3.56
C PRO A 22 22.92 2.53 -4.39
N ALA A 23 24.12 2.29 -4.93
CA ALA A 23 24.78 3.26 -5.81
C ALA A 23 24.13 3.29 -7.21
N ASN A 24 24.31 4.40 -7.91
CA ASN A 24 23.96 4.53 -9.34
C ASN A 24 22.47 4.27 -9.65
N MET A 25 21.56 4.66 -8.76
CA MET A 25 20.13 4.48 -8.98
C MET A 25 19.54 5.42 -10.05
N GLY A 26 20.25 6.50 -10.40
CA GLY A 26 19.71 7.52 -11.30
C GLY A 26 18.68 8.41 -10.60
N LYS A 27 17.78 8.99 -11.37
CA LYS A 27 16.71 9.86 -10.86
C LYS A 27 15.54 9.01 -10.35
N ILE A 28 15.29 9.02 -9.05
CA ILE A 28 14.17 8.30 -8.44
C ILE A 28 12.86 9.04 -8.70
N VAL A 29 11.85 8.32 -9.17
CA VAL A 29 10.50 8.82 -9.46
C VAL A 29 9.44 8.23 -8.54
N SER A 30 9.69 7.07 -7.95
CA SER A 30 8.81 6.48 -6.93
C SER A 30 9.63 5.81 -5.84
N LEU A 31 9.17 5.96 -4.60
CA LEU A 31 9.79 5.36 -3.42
C LEU A 31 8.71 4.88 -2.46
N VAL A 32 8.85 3.67 -1.97
CA VAL A 32 7.99 3.12 -0.92
C VAL A 32 8.84 2.45 0.16
N ALA A 33 8.42 2.59 1.40
CA ALA A 33 9.04 1.96 2.54
C ALA A 33 8.07 0.94 3.16
N GLY A 34 8.56 -0.28 3.32
CA GLY A 34 7.94 -1.29 4.17
C GLY A 34 8.38 -1.13 5.62
N TYR A 35 8.17 -2.17 6.41
CA TYR A 35 8.55 -2.14 7.83
C TYR A 35 10.07 -2.00 8.02
N ASP A 36 10.88 -2.68 7.21
CA ASP A 36 12.33 -2.75 7.36
C ASP A 36 13.08 -2.91 6.02
N HIS A 37 12.44 -2.57 4.91
CA HIS A 37 13.02 -2.54 3.57
C HIS A 37 12.42 -1.39 2.74
N ILE A 38 13.07 -1.07 1.66
CA ILE A 38 12.69 0.04 0.76
C ILE A 38 12.72 -0.45 -0.69
N LEU A 39 11.75 -0.01 -1.47
CA LEU A 39 11.74 -0.10 -2.93
C LEU A 39 11.84 1.29 -3.55
N ALA A 40 12.61 1.42 -4.61
CA ALA A 40 12.70 2.64 -5.41
C ALA A 40 12.64 2.32 -6.90
N LEU A 41 11.89 3.13 -7.62
CA LEU A 41 11.80 3.09 -9.08
C LEU A 41 12.45 4.34 -9.65
N ASN A 42 13.32 4.20 -10.64
CA ASN A 42 13.91 5.33 -11.33
C ASN A 42 13.15 5.71 -12.60
N ASP A 43 13.51 6.84 -13.20
CA ASP A 43 12.91 7.37 -14.43
C ASP A 43 13.19 6.53 -15.70
N GLN A 44 14.07 5.53 -15.58
CA GLN A 44 14.33 4.53 -16.63
C GLN A 44 13.53 3.24 -16.45
N GLY A 45 12.62 3.20 -15.46
CA GLY A 45 11.81 2.02 -15.14
C GLY A 45 12.57 0.92 -14.39
N LYS A 46 13.77 1.20 -13.87
CA LYS A 46 14.55 0.24 -13.12
C LYS A 46 14.17 0.24 -11.65
N LEU A 47 13.87 -0.95 -11.13
CA LEU A 47 13.56 -1.18 -9.72
C LEU A 47 14.83 -1.46 -8.90
N PHE A 48 14.88 -0.90 -7.71
CA PHE A 48 15.89 -1.13 -6.68
C PHE A 48 15.20 -1.53 -5.38
N ALA A 49 15.81 -2.43 -4.63
CA ALA A 49 15.34 -2.85 -3.32
C ALA A 49 16.51 -3.03 -2.36
N TRP A 50 16.33 -2.63 -1.11
CA TRP A 50 17.35 -2.79 -0.07
C TRP A 50 16.75 -2.78 1.33
N GLY A 51 17.54 -3.12 2.33
CA GLY A 51 17.13 -3.26 3.73
C GLY A 51 17.11 -4.71 4.17
N ASN A 52 16.10 -5.10 4.98
CA ASN A 52 15.96 -6.48 5.40
C ASN A 52 15.52 -7.37 4.22
N ASP A 53 16.21 -8.49 4.09
CA ASP A 53 15.99 -9.44 3.00
C ASP A 53 15.89 -10.90 3.49
N ARG A 54 15.62 -11.09 4.78
CA ARG A 54 15.55 -12.44 5.37
C ARG A 54 14.42 -13.30 4.81
N GLN A 55 13.39 -12.67 4.27
CA GLN A 55 12.24 -13.32 3.66
C GLN A 55 12.22 -13.16 2.12
N GLY A 56 13.27 -12.57 1.53
CA GLY A 56 13.33 -12.25 0.10
C GLY A 56 12.58 -10.97 -0.30
N GLN A 57 12.19 -10.14 0.66
CA GLN A 57 11.43 -8.92 0.39
C GLN A 57 12.22 -7.84 -0.37
N ALA A 58 13.54 -7.95 -0.44
CA ALA A 58 14.42 -7.11 -1.24
C ALA A 58 15.10 -7.88 -2.41
N GLN A 59 14.73 -9.15 -2.65
CA GLN A 59 15.20 -9.95 -3.79
C GLN A 59 14.27 -9.77 -4.98
N ILE A 60 14.58 -8.82 -5.84
CA ILE A 60 13.78 -8.52 -7.02
C ILE A 60 13.80 -9.74 -7.97
N PRO A 61 12.64 -10.37 -8.24
CA PRO A 61 12.56 -11.48 -9.18
C PRO A 61 13.01 -11.11 -10.61
N SER A 62 13.58 -12.05 -11.32
CA SER A 62 14.02 -11.84 -12.72
C SER A 62 12.86 -11.46 -13.65
N GLU A 63 11.67 -11.94 -13.36
CA GLU A 63 10.42 -11.69 -14.08
C GLU A 63 10.03 -10.21 -14.10
N VAL A 64 10.43 -9.44 -13.07
CA VAL A 64 10.20 -7.98 -13.04
C VAL A 64 10.82 -7.28 -14.24
N LYS A 65 11.97 -7.76 -14.75
CA LYS A 65 12.62 -7.21 -15.95
C LYS A 65 11.86 -7.47 -17.24
N GLN A 66 10.90 -8.39 -17.22
CA GLN A 66 10.08 -8.76 -18.38
C GLN A 66 8.74 -8.01 -18.42
N LEU A 67 8.44 -7.22 -17.39
CA LEU A 67 7.22 -6.42 -17.33
C LEU A 67 7.27 -5.28 -18.35
N ASP A 68 6.13 -5.02 -18.97
CA ASP A 68 5.94 -3.87 -19.86
C ASP A 68 5.68 -2.60 -19.00
N GLY A 69 6.77 -2.04 -18.48
CA GLY A 69 6.72 -0.90 -17.58
C GLY A 69 6.26 -1.22 -16.15
N ILE A 70 6.59 -0.37 -15.22
CA ILE A 70 6.16 -0.45 -13.82
C ILE A 70 5.28 0.77 -13.52
N ARG A 71 4.02 0.51 -13.18
CA ARG A 71 3.05 1.53 -12.77
C ARG A 71 3.13 1.85 -11.29
N GLU A 72 3.23 0.81 -10.46
CA GLU A 72 3.11 0.93 -9.02
C GLU A 72 4.04 -0.04 -8.31
N ILE A 73 4.61 0.40 -7.20
CA ILE A 73 5.39 -0.41 -6.27
C ILE A 73 4.81 -0.25 -4.86
N LYS A 74 4.74 -1.35 -4.11
CA LYS A 74 4.32 -1.33 -2.69
C LYS A 74 5.26 -2.19 -1.86
N ALA A 75 5.48 -1.75 -0.64
CA ALA A 75 6.25 -2.47 0.36
C ALA A 75 5.41 -2.64 1.62
N GLY A 76 5.29 -3.87 2.09
CA GLY A 76 4.55 -4.24 3.30
C GLY A 76 5.48 -4.57 4.47
N HIS A 77 5.02 -5.46 5.37
CA HIS A 77 5.81 -5.86 6.53
C HIS A 77 7.06 -6.67 6.11
N GLN A 78 6.89 -7.74 5.35
CA GLN A 78 7.96 -8.63 4.88
C GLN A 78 7.76 -9.04 3.41
N SER A 79 7.03 -8.23 2.66
CA SER A 79 6.67 -8.50 1.28
C SER A 79 6.72 -7.24 0.45
N SER A 80 6.86 -7.43 -0.83
CA SER A 80 6.89 -6.40 -1.86
C SER A 80 6.01 -6.79 -3.04
N VAL A 81 5.47 -5.82 -3.73
CA VAL A 81 4.72 -6.03 -4.96
C VAL A 81 5.06 -4.98 -6.00
N VAL A 82 5.11 -5.40 -7.23
CA VAL A 82 5.22 -4.57 -8.43
C VAL A 82 3.99 -4.79 -9.28
N LEU A 83 3.36 -3.70 -9.71
CA LEU A 83 2.26 -3.71 -10.67
C LEU A 83 2.75 -3.09 -11.97
N SER A 84 2.61 -3.84 -13.07
CA SER A 84 2.94 -3.42 -14.43
C SER A 84 1.83 -2.54 -15.03
N GLU A 85 2.15 -1.81 -16.08
CA GLU A 85 1.20 -0.98 -16.84
C GLU A 85 0.07 -1.81 -17.46
N ASP A 86 0.33 -3.06 -17.83
CA ASP A 86 -0.68 -3.97 -18.39
C ASP A 86 -1.64 -4.57 -17.36
N GLY A 87 -1.34 -4.40 -16.04
CA GLY A 87 -2.14 -4.97 -14.94
C GLY A 87 -1.65 -6.33 -14.45
N THR A 88 -0.44 -6.72 -14.83
CA THR A 88 0.28 -7.88 -14.29
C THR A 88 0.99 -7.49 -13.00
N SER A 89 0.93 -8.33 -11.97
CA SER A 89 1.61 -8.08 -10.70
C SER A 89 2.58 -9.19 -10.33
N ILE A 90 3.69 -8.82 -9.71
CA ILE A 90 4.71 -9.75 -9.20
C ILE A 90 4.92 -9.46 -7.72
N PHE A 91 4.77 -10.50 -6.90
CA PHE A 91 4.97 -10.45 -5.45
C PHE A 91 6.28 -11.14 -5.09
N PHE A 92 6.97 -10.62 -4.08
CA PHE A 92 8.17 -11.22 -3.53
C PHE A 92 8.36 -10.85 -2.05
N GLY A 93 9.14 -11.64 -1.36
CA GLY A 93 9.27 -11.59 0.10
C GLY A 93 8.40 -12.65 0.76
N ASN A 94 8.22 -12.72 2.01
CA ASN A 94 7.63 -13.72 2.91
C ASN A 94 7.05 -14.96 2.21
N SER A 95 7.03 -16.11 2.83
CA SER A 95 6.66 -17.44 2.28
C SER A 95 5.32 -17.55 1.52
N MET A 96 4.61 -16.45 1.36
CA MET A 96 3.43 -16.34 0.50
C MET A 96 3.72 -16.49 -1.01
N ASN A 97 4.98 -16.63 -1.40
CA ASN A 97 5.50 -16.25 -2.70
C ASN A 97 5.23 -17.19 -3.85
N ASN A 98 5.34 -18.49 -3.61
CA ASN A 98 5.27 -19.44 -4.71
C ASN A 98 3.84 -19.61 -5.23
N ASP A 99 2.84 -19.47 -4.35
CA ASP A 99 1.44 -19.67 -4.72
C ASP A 99 0.83 -18.43 -5.39
N TYR A 100 1.30 -17.23 -5.05
CA TYR A 100 0.74 -15.98 -5.58
C TYR A 100 1.06 -15.75 -7.05
N ASN A 101 2.31 -15.99 -7.45
CA ASN A 101 2.71 -15.79 -8.85
C ASN A 101 2.17 -16.89 -9.78
N ALA A 102 2.00 -18.12 -9.26
CA ALA A 102 1.52 -19.24 -10.04
C ALA A 102 0.00 -19.23 -10.31
N PHE A 103 -0.79 -18.60 -9.41
CA PHE A 103 -2.25 -18.68 -9.44
C PHE A 103 -2.94 -17.32 -9.34
N HIS A 104 -2.31 -16.29 -9.83
CA HIS A 104 -2.92 -14.97 -9.82
C HIS A 104 -4.03 -14.87 -10.88
N PRO A 105 -5.31 -15.09 -10.55
CA PRO A 105 -6.39 -15.18 -11.56
C PRO A 105 -6.69 -13.84 -12.22
N TYR A 106 -6.07 -12.75 -11.71
CA TYR A 106 -6.31 -11.38 -12.15
C TYR A 106 -5.14 -10.76 -12.90
N GLN A 107 -4.17 -11.59 -13.36
CA GLN A 107 -3.04 -11.08 -14.15
C GLN A 107 -3.56 -10.38 -15.42
N GLY A 108 -3.01 -9.20 -15.69
CA GLY A 108 -3.45 -8.33 -16.77
C GLY A 108 -4.75 -7.54 -16.49
N GLN A 109 -5.37 -7.74 -15.33
CA GLN A 109 -6.65 -7.11 -14.98
C GLN A 109 -6.55 -6.06 -13.86
N LEU A 110 -5.42 -5.99 -13.16
CA LEU A 110 -5.27 -5.10 -12.01
C LEU A 110 -4.99 -3.66 -12.42
N ALA A 111 -5.63 -2.74 -11.72
CA ALA A 111 -5.40 -1.30 -11.82
C ALA A 111 -4.69 -0.73 -10.58
N GLN A 112 -4.73 -1.44 -9.44
CA GLN A 112 -4.12 -1.02 -8.18
C GLN A 112 -3.88 -2.23 -7.28
N VAL A 113 -2.87 -2.17 -6.42
CA VAL A 113 -2.56 -3.20 -5.42
C VAL A 113 -2.19 -2.58 -4.08
N GLU A 114 -2.57 -3.25 -2.98
CA GLU A 114 -2.20 -2.91 -1.62
C GLU A 114 -1.83 -4.16 -0.83
N LEU A 115 -0.96 -4.00 0.17
CA LEU A 115 -0.46 -5.10 0.99
C LEU A 115 -0.96 -5.01 2.43
N THR A 116 -1.47 -6.12 2.97
CA THR A 116 -1.55 -6.37 4.41
C THR A 116 -0.27 -7.10 4.87
N SER A 117 -0.23 -7.58 6.12
CA SER A 117 0.91 -8.39 6.59
C SER A 117 1.03 -9.76 5.89
N ASP A 118 -0.08 -10.33 5.41
CA ASP A 118 -0.16 -11.71 4.91
C ASP A 118 -1.12 -11.90 3.73
N ALA A 119 -1.59 -10.81 3.13
CA ALA A 119 -2.48 -10.83 1.96
C ALA A 119 -2.31 -9.59 1.08
N VAL A 120 -2.88 -9.66 -0.09
CA VAL A 120 -2.93 -8.57 -1.08
C VAL A 120 -4.37 -8.21 -1.38
N LEU A 121 -4.66 -6.94 -1.41
CA LEU A 121 -5.88 -6.37 -1.96
C LEU A 121 -5.57 -5.82 -3.36
N GLY A 122 -6.37 -6.20 -4.34
CA GLY A 122 -6.32 -5.65 -5.69
C GLY A 122 -7.59 -4.90 -6.04
N ARG A 123 -7.47 -3.90 -6.88
CA ARG A 123 -8.59 -3.30 -7.61
C ARG A 123 -8.42 -3.63 -9.08
N THR A 124 -9.44 -4.22 -9.68
CA THR A 124 -9.45 -4.53 -11.10
C THR A 124 -9.76 -3.29 -11.95
N LYS A 125 -9.43 -3.35 -13.23
CA LYS A 125 -9.71 -2.26 -14.18
C LYS A 125 -11.19 -1.96 -14.33
N ASP A 126 -12.07 -2.96 -14.09
CA ASP A 126 -13.53 -2.82 -14.09
C ASP A 126 -14.12 -2.44 -12.71
N GLY A 127 -13.28 -2.01 -11.76
CA GLY A 127 -13.72 -1.43 -10.49
C GLY A 127 -14.19 -2.42 -9.43
N LYS A 128 -13.65 -3.65 -9.42
CA LYS A 128 -13.93 -4.63 -8.38
C LYS A 128 -12.76 -4.74 -7.41
N ALA A 129 -13.05 -4.93 -6.14
CA ALA A 129 -12.07 -5.33 -5.15
C ALA A 129 -11.89 -6.85 -5.18
N VAL A 130 -10.64 -7.30 -5.20
CA VAL A 130 -10.25 -8.71 -5.18
C VAL A 130 -9.15 -8.90 -4.14
N TYR A 131 -9.03 -10.09 -3.58
CA TYR A 131 -7.94 -10.36 -2.65
C TYR A 131 -7.21 -11.65 -3.02
N LEU A 132 -5.96 -11.73 -2.57
CA LEU A 132 -5.09 -12.89 -2.72
C LEU A 132 -4.36 -13.12 -1.41
N GLY A 133 -4.19 -14.39 -1.06
CA GLY A 133 -3.38 -14.78 0.06
C GLY A 133 -4.11 -15.42 1.21
N SER A 134 -3.68 -15.12 2.42
CA SER A 134 -4.19 -15.77 3.63
C SER A 134 -5.70 -15.70 3.72
N MET A 135 -6.35 -16.84 3.94
CA MET A 135 -7.79 -16.90 4.27
C MET A 135 -8.08 -16.49 5.72
N LYS A 136 -7.04 -16.28 6.51
CA LYS A 136 -7.14 -15.78 7.89
C LYS A 136 -7.58 -14.32 7.87
N ASN A 137 -7.91 -13.79 9.05
CA ASN A 137 -8.24 -12.38 9.24
C ASN A 137 -9.51 -11.89 8.51
N GLY A 138 -10.30 -12.77 7.89
CA GLY A 138 -11.56 -12.40 7.25
C GLY A 138 -11.41 -11.59 5.96
N TYR A 139 -10.27 -11.60 5.31
CA TYR A 139 -10.05 -10.88 4.05
C TYR A 139 -10.93 -11.35 2.90
N SER A 140 -11.29 -12.66 2.90
CA SER A 140 -12.21 -13.24 1.92
C SER A 140 -13.66 -12.72 2.03
N LYS A 141 -13.99 -12.07 3.14
CA LYS A 141 -15.33 -11.49 3.36
C LYS A 141 -15.44 -10.11 2.72
N ILE A 142 -15.14 -10.03 1.44
CA ILE A 142 -15.29 -8.79 0.67
C ILE A 142 -16.75 -8.34 0.73
N PRO A 143 -17.05 -7.10 1.13
CA PRO A 143 -18.42 -6.61 1.18
C PRO A 143 -19.11 -6.72 -0.18
N GLU A 144 -20.36 -7.19 -0.16
CA GLU A 144 -21.20 -7.23 -1.35
C GLU A 144 -21.70 -5.82 -1.73
N ASN A 145 -22.06 -5.64 -2.99
CA ASN A 145 -22.70 -4.41 -3.49
C ASN A 145 -21.93 -3.12 -3.23
N MET A 146 -20.59 -3.18 -3.30
CA MET A 146 -19.75 -1.97 -3.18
C MET A 146 -19.93 -0.99 -4.35
N GLY A 147 -20.46 -1.45 -5.49
CA GLY A 147 -20.51 -0.65 -6.72
C GLY A 147 -19.14 -0.56 -7.38
N ASN A 148 -18.89 0.54 -8.08
CA ASN A 148 -17.63 0.79 -8.76
C ASN A 148 -16.58 1.30 -7.76
N VAL A 149 -15.60 0.45 -7.46
CA VAL A 149 -14.46 0.79 -6.57
C VAL A 149 -13.48 1.66 -7.32
N THR A 150 -13.17 2.82 -6.75
CA THR A 150 -12.27 3.82 -7.36
C THR A 150 -10.91 3.87 -6.70
N ASP A 151 -10.80 3.47 -5.42
CA ASP A 151 -9.53 3.42 -4.70
C ASP A 151 -9.56 2.36 -3.61
N ILE A 152 -8.40 1.83 -3.23
CA ILE A 152 -8.23 0.82 -2.20
C ILE A 152 -7.09 1.16 -1.26
N ALA A 153 -7.16 0.63 -0.04
CA ALA A 153 -6.12 0.75 0.97
C ALA A 153 -6.05 -0.49 1.85
N ALA A 154 -4.93 -0.73 2.48
CA ALA A 154 -4.77 -1.81 3.44
C ALA A 154 -3.98 -1.34 4.67
N THR A 155 -4.30 -1.92 5.81
CA THR A 155 -3.48 -1.88 7.03
C THR A 155 -2.79 -3.23 7.23
N SER A 156 -2.14 -3.44 8.36
CA SER A 156 -1.52 -4.74 8.66
C SER A 156 -2.54 -5.90 8.67
N SER A 157 -3.80 -5.64 8.97
CA SER A 157 -4.82 -6.69 9.22
C SER A 157 -6.20 -6.39 8.68
N THR A 158 -6.40 -5.26 8.02
CA THR A 158 -7.68 -4.88 7.40
C THR A 158 -7.49 -4.40 5.97
N MET A 159 -8.54 -4.49 5.19
CA MET A 159 -8.65 -4.00 3.83
C MET A 159 -9.74 -2.95 3.73
N ALA A 160 -9.59 -1.98 2.87
CA ALA A 160 -10.59 -0.95 2.64
C ALA A 160 -10.72 -0.63 1.15
N ALA A 161 -11.91 -0.21 0.76
CA ALA A 161 -12.21 0.29 -0.58
C ALA A 161 -13.12 1.51 -0.48
N VAL A 162 -12.95 2.43 -1.40
CA VAL A 162 -13.88 3.55 -1.61
C VAL A 162 -14.50 3.42 -3.01
N ASN A 163 -15.79 3.67 -3.12
CA ASN A 163 -16.50 3.61 -4.39
C ASN A 163 -16.71 5.01 -5.00
N ASP A 164 -17.25 5.04 -6.20
CA ASP A 164 -17.55 6.28 -6.93
C ASP A 164 -18.59 7.19 -6.26
N GLN A 165 -19.32 6.68 -5.24
CA GLN A 165 -20.22 7.46 -4.37
C GLN A 165 -19.50 8.06 -3.16
N GLY A 166 -18.20 7.80 -2.99
CA GLY A 166 -17.41 8.22 -1.82
C GLY A 166 -17.66 7.39 -0.56
N LYS A 167 -18.36 6.26 -0.68
CA LYS A 167 -18.59 5.34 0.44
C LYS A 167 -17.38 4.46 0.67
N VAL A 168 -16.92 4.41 1.93
CA VAL A 168 -15.81 3.55 2.36
C VAL A 168 -16.34 2.27 3.00
N PHE A 169 -15.74 1.17 2.59
CA PHE A 169 -15.97 -0.17 3.12
C PHE A 169 -14.68 -0.65 3.77
N VAL A 170 -14.76 -1.20 4.97
CA VAL A 170 -13.59 -1.77 5.67
C VAL A 170 -13.93 -3.17 6.13
N TRP A 171 -13.06 -4.13 5.88
CA TRP A 171 -13.21 -5.53 6.28
C TRP A 171 -11.87 -6.15 6.67
N GLY A 172 -11.90 -7.38 7.16
CA GLY A 172 -10.73 -8.07 7.67
C GLY A 172 -10.76 -8.19 9.18
N ASN A 173 -9.62 -8.29 9.83
CA ASN A 173 -9.52 -8.42 11.28
C ASN A 173 -9.60 -7.04 11.97
N ILE A 174 -10.81 -6.51 12.05
CA ILE A 174 -11.09 -5.22 12.67
C ILE A 174 -10.83 -5.28 14.16
N SER A 175 -9.99 -4.42 14.68
CA SER A 175 -9.65 -4.35 16.09
C SER A 175 -10.77 -3.73 16.92
N GLN A 176 -11.13 -4.39 18.03
CA GLN A 176 -12.05 -3.80 19.03
C GLN A 176 -11.49 -2.52 19.64
N LYS A 177 -10.18 -2.38 19.67
CA LYS A 177 -9.49 -1.19 20.22
C LYS A 177 -9.44 -0.05 19.20
N TRP A 178 -9.08 -0.36 17.95
CA TRP A 178 -8.82 0.66 16.92
C TRP A 178 -10.05 1.01 16.10
N LYS A 179 -11.00 0.07 15.96
CA LYS A 179 -12.29 0.26 15.28
C LYS A 179 -12.12 0.85 13.87
N GLU A 180 -11.27 0.23 13.07
CA GLU A 180 -10.88 0.71 11.73
C GLU A 180 -12.07 0.84 10.77
N ASN A 181 -13.20 0.19 11.09
CA ASN A 181 -14.44 0.31 10.33
C ASN A 181 -15.32 1.52 10.72
N GLN A 182 -14.91 2.30 11.72
CA GLN A 182 -15.63 3.52 12.10
C GLN A 182 -15.13 4.71 11.28
N VAL A 183 -15.54 4.78 10.03
CA VAL A 183 -15.17 5.85 9.11
C VAL A 183 -15.81 7.17 9.55
N PRO A 184 -15.05 8.27 9.69
CA PRO A 184 -15.59 9.57 10.02
C PRO A 184 -16.59 10.07 8.97
N LYS A 185 -17.60 10.81 9.41
CA LYS A 185 -18.48 11.54 8.49
C LYS A 185 -17.71 12.71 7.87
N THR A 186 -17.85 12.87 6.58
CA THR A 186 -17.24 13.96 5.80
C THR A 186 -18.34 14.83 5.17
N LYS A 187 -17.99 16.07 4.82
CA LYS A 187 -18.92 17.00 4.17
C LYS A 187 -19.10 16.71 2.67
N SER A 188 -18.06 16.18 2.06
CA SER A 188 -18.03 15.80 0.65
C SER A 188 -17.51 14.38 0.47
N LYS A 189 -17.54 13.87 -0.75
CA LYS A 189 -17.13 12.50 -1.08
C LYS A 189 -15.67 12.25 -0.76
N ILE A 190 -15.38 11.11 -0.13
CA ILE A 190 -14.02 10.58 -0.06
C ILE A 190 -13.63 10.10 -1.46
N VAL A 191 -12.47 10.53 -1.94
CA VAL A 191 -11.96 10.21 -3.28
C VAL A 191 -10.64 9.46 -3.26
N ALA A 192 -9.91 9.50 -2.14
CA ALA A 192 -8.66 8.76 -1.95
C ALA A 192 -8.55 8.26 -0.52
N ILE A 193 -7.98 7.07 -0.35
CA ILE A 193 -7.79 6.41 0.95
C ILE A 193 -6.39 5.80 1.03
N HIS A 194 -5.74 5.91 2.18
CA HIS A 194 -4.44 5.30 2.45
C HIS A 194 -4.44 4.59 3.80
N GLY A 195 -3.73 3.47 3.87
CA GLY A 195 -3.58 2.68 5.08
C GLY A 195 -2.17 2.75 5.64
N GLY A 196 -2.05 3.00 6.94
CA GLY A 196 -0.83 2.79 7.71
C GLY A 196 -0.90 1.46 8.45
N LYS A 197 -0.10 1.31 9.51
CA LYS A 197 -0.05 0.04 10.24
C LYS A 197 -1.43 -0.40 10.78
N ASN A 198 -2.15 0.48 11.47
CA ASN A 198 -3.47 0.20 12.08
C ASN A 198 -4.38 1.43 12.01
N HIS A 199 -4.23 2.28 11.01
CA HIS A 199 -5.05 3.48 10.82
C HIS A 199 -5.22 3.75 9.33
N TYR A 200 -6.23 4.54 9.02
CA TYR A 200 -6.50 5.03 7.68
C TYR A 200 -6.47 6.55 7.66
N THR A 201 -6.12 7.08 6.51
CA THR A 201 -6.32 8.50 6.15
C THR A 201 -7.08 8.57 4.84
N ALA A 202 -7.88 9.60 4.66
CA ALA A 202 -8.60 9.81 3.42
C ALA A 202 -8.65 11.30 3.07
N VAL A 203 -8.83 11.58 1.79
CA VAL A 203 -9.02 12.92 1.24
C VAL A 203 -10.36 12.95 0.53
N THR A 204 -11.11 14.02 0.77
CA THR A 204 -12.36 14.29 0.06
C THR A 204 -12.14 15.08 -1.22
N GLU A 205 -13.14 15.14 -2.09
CA GLU A 205 -13.10 15.93 -3.33
C GLU A 205 -12.84 17.44 -3.09
N ASP A 206 -13.24 17.96 -1.91
CA ASP A 206 -12.98 19.34 -1.49
C ASP A 206 -11.59 19.52 -0.84
N GLY A 207 -10.83 18.43 -0.69
CA GLY A 207 -9.50 18.46 -0.09
C GLY A 207 -9.49 18.41 1.44
N GLU A 208 -10.61 18.06 2.10
CA GLU A 208 -10.64 17.77 3.54
C GLU A 208 -9.88 16.47 3.81
N VAL A 209 -9.03 16.46 4.84
CA VAL A 209 -8.33 15.26 5.33
C VAL A 209 -9.04 14.72 6.54
N VAL A 210 -9.34 13.44 6.55
CA VAL A 210 -9.83 12.69 7.70
C VAL A 210 -8.92 11.51 8.01
N ALA A 211 -8.85 11.12 9.29
CA ALA A 211 -8.07 9.96 9.72
C ALA A 211 -8.79 9.23 10.85
N TRP A 212 -8.65 7.90 10.91
CA TRP A 212 -9.27 7.06 11.92
C TRP A 212 -8.51 5.75 12.15
N GLY A 213 -8.88 5.02 13.19
CA GLY A 213 -8.18 3.82 13.63
C GLY A 213 -7.25 4.11 14.80
N ALA A 214 -6.08 3.47 14.83
CA ALA A 214 -5.11 3.67 15.90
C ALA A 214 -4.64 5.13 16.01
N ASN A 215 -4.64 5.67 17.24
CA ASN A 215 -4.28 7.07 17.48
C ASN A 215 -3.42 7.27 18.75
N GLN A 216 -2.76 6.21 19.21
CA GLN A 216 -1.95 6.28 20.46
C GLN A 216 -0.69 7.14 20.32
N TYR A 217 -0.27 7.43 19.10
CA TYR A 217 0.85 8.31 18.76
C TYR A 217 0.40 9.52 17.94
N HIS A 218 -0.88 9.88 18.01
CA HIS A 218 -1.51 10.97 17.25
C HIS A 218 -1.48 10.79 15.72
N GLN A 219 -1.30 9.57 15.23
CA GLN A 219 -1.25 9.27 13.79
C GLN A 219 -2.59 9.46 13.08
N ALA A 220 -3.70 9.42 13.80
CA ALA A 220 -5.04 9.74 13.29
C ALA A 220 -5.55 11.12 13.76
N ALA A 221 -4.69 11.94 14.34
CA ALA A 221 -5.02 13.30 14.75
C ALA A 221 -4.63 14.28 13.64
N VAL A 222 -5.57 14.61 12.77
CA VAL A 222 -5.34 15.57 11.68
C VAL A 222 -4.99 16.95 12.27
N PRO A 223 -3.86 17.57 11.89
CA PRO A 223 -3.45 18.87 12.40
C PRO A 223 -4.49 19.95 12.13
N LYS A 224 -4.80 20.77 13.14
CA LYS A 224 -5.74 21.90 13.00
C LYS A 224 -5.32 22.91 11.92
N SER A 225 -4.01 23.01 11.65
CA SER A 225 -3.46 23.86 10.58
C SER A 225 -3.90 23.47 9.17
N LEU A 226 -4.41 22.24 8.98
CA LEU A 226 -4.98 21.80 7.70
C LEU A 226 -6.45 22.20 7.51
N GLN A 227 -7.12 22.72 8.55
CA GLN A 227 -8.50 23.17 8.42
C GLN A 227 -8.58 24.32 7.42
N GLY A 228 -9.45 24.16 6.41
CA GLY A 228 -9.62 25.14 5.32
C GLY A 228 -8.52 25.09 4.25
N THR A 229 -7.54 24.19 4.38
CA THR A 229 -6.54 23.94 3.34
C THR A 229 -7.02 22.84 2.41
N LYS A 230 -6.97 23.08 1.11
CA LYS A 230 -7.28 22.07 0.10
C LYS A 230 -6.07 21.16 -0.10
N VAL A 231 -6.17 19.93 0.44
CA VAL A 231 -5.13 18.90 0.29
C VAL A 231 -5.42 18.05 -0.94
N SER A 232 -4.40 17.81 -1.77
CA SER A 232 -4.54 16.99 -2.98
C SER A 232 -4.23 15.51 -2.77
N ALA A 233 -3.35 15.19 -1.83
CA ALA A 233 -2.98 13.81 -1.53
C ALA A 233 -2.44 13.68 -0.10
N VAL A 234 -2.60 12.50 0.49
CA VAL A 234 -2.04 12.10 1.78
C VAL A 234 -1.39 10.74 1.60
N TYR A 235 -0.26 10.53 2.24
CA TYR A 235 0.44 9.26 2.28
C TYR A 235 0.66 8.83 3.71
N THR A 236 0.56 7.55 3.98
CA THR A 236 0.83 6.96 5.29
C THR A 236 1.94 5.93 5.20
N GLY A 237 2.69 5.76 6.29
CA GLY A 237 3.67 4.70 6.46
C GLY A 237 3.27 3.72 7.55
N PHE A 238 4.04 2.62 7.66
CA PHE A 238 3.90 1.62 8.72
C PHE A 238 4.38 2.13 10.08
#